data_377187d23357bf72f7edc5f363d74861
#
_entry.id   377187d23357bf72f7edc5f363d74861
#
_cell.length_a   1.000
_cell.length_b   1.000
_cell.length_c   1.000
_cell.angle_alpha   90.00
_cell.angle_beta   90.00
_cell.angle_gamma   90.00
#
_symmetry.space_group_name_H-M   'P 1'
#
loop_
_entity.id
_entity.type
_entity.pdbx_description
1 polymer ?
#
loop_
_entity_poly.entity_id
_entity_poly.type
_entity_poly.pdbx_seq_one_letter_code
_entity_poly.pdbx_strand_id
1 'polypeptide(L)'
;MIMMSHKGWSMVLVGLAVLAVAGCSGSKVTTKASAELPRYQIRTIALVPFTILATPQMRDVVDQTISAPPGARRSDMAISVPPNTEQPLRQTVTVPTGAGATVTQLLWSRLKTRQGVTVLSPSEAAKVLASPATPQPSVGQSSAVTVAKQLKVDASLIGQVLVYQERVGGRFGASPPATVGFEAKVVAADGQVLWEGNYYEKQRPMTEDFMGFIQRHGVFVTAEGLAIYGVDHMLLEFPFGTEGEH
;
A
#
# COMPACT_ATOMS: atom_id res chain seq x y z
N MET A 1 -41.09 -29.87 -34.37
CA MET A 1 -40.24 -28.97 -35.18
C MET A 1 -40.25 -27.64 -34.47
N ILE A 2 -39.26 -27.40 -33.56
CA ILE A 2 -39.25 -26.24 -32.69
C ILE A 2 -38.27 -25.21 -33.31
N MET A 3 -38.86 -24.11 -33.81
CA MET A 3 -38.07 -22.96 -34.30
C MET A 3 -37.50 -22.20 -33.09
N MET A 4 -36.25 -22.43 -32.77
CA MET A 4 -35.51 -21.61 -31.78
C MET A 4 -35.17 -20.26 -32.40
N SER A 5 -35.69 -19.21 -31.79
CA SER A 5 -35.54 -17.81 -32.20
C SER A 5 -34.09 -17.34 -32.03
N HIS A 6 -33.44 -16.92 -33.12
CA HIS A 6 -32.08 -16.39 -33.17
C HIS A 6 -31.85 -15.11 -32.31
N LYS A 7 -32.91 -14.45 -31.83
CA LYS A 7 -32.81 -13.26 -30.97
C LYS A 7 -32.30 -13.52 -29.55
N GLY A 8 -32.54 -14.73 -29.01
CA GLY A 8 -32.07 -15.06 -27.65
C GLY A 8 -30.55 -15.28 -27.56
N TRP A 9 -29.94 -15.79 -28.62
CA TRP A 9 -28.51 -16.09 -28.62
C TRP A 9 -27.62 -14.83 -28.70
N SER A 10 -28.10 -13.79 -29.41
CA SER A 10 -27.37 -12.51 -29.49
C SER A 10 -27.33 -11.78 -28.15
N MET A 11 -28.38 -11.85 -27.33
CA MET A 11 -28.37 -11.25 -25.99
C MET A 11 -27.47 -11.99 -25.01
N VAL A 12 -27.37 -13.30 -25.10
CA VAL A 12 -26.47 -14.11 -24.24
C VAL A 12 -25.00 -13.84 -24.59
N LEU A 13 -24.66 -13.71 -25.87
CA LEU A 13 -23.29 -13.39 -26.31
C LEU A 13 -22.86 -11.97 -25.92
N VAL A 14 -23.77 -10.99 -25.98
CA VAL A 14 -23.48 -9.62 -25.51
C VAL A 14 -23.32 -9.58 -24.00
N GLY A 15 -24.14 -10.31 -23.24
CA GLY A 15 -23.98 -10.44 -21.78
C GLY A 15 -22.66 -11.10 -21.37
N LEU A 16 -22.21 -12.13 -22.10
CA LEU A 16 -20.95 -12.81 -21.81
C LEU A 16 -19.72 -11.93 -22.16
N ALA A 17 -19.81 -11.11 -23.21
CA ALA A 17 -18.75 -10.18 -23.59
C ALA A 17 -18.56 -9.04 -22.58
N VAL A 18 -19.65 -8.57 -21.93
CA VAL A 18 -19.59 -7.53 -20.90
C VAL A 18 -18.95 -8.04 -19.60
N LEU A 19 -19.13 -9.33 -19.27
CA LEU A 19 -18.46 -9.94 -18.09
C LEU A 19 -16.95 -10.13 -18.29
N ALA A 20 -16.45 -10.23 -19.52
CA ALA A 20 -15.05 -10.45 -19.79
C ALA A 20 -14.18 -9.19 -19.65
N VAL A 21 -14.75 -7.99 -19.57
CA VAL A 21 -14.02 -6.72 -19.44
C VAL A 21 -13.78 -6.32 -17.96
N ALA A 22 -14.38 -7.04 -17.01
CA ALA A 22 -14.28 -6.74 -15.57
C ALA A 22 -12.98 -7.29 -14.91
N GLY A 23 -11.96 -7.65 -15.65
CA GLY A 23 -10.78 -8.23 -15.07
C GLY A 23 -9.48 -7.64 -15.55
N CYS A 24 -8.83 -6.87 -14.74
CA CYS A 24 -7.37 -6.77 -14.53
C CYS A 24 -6.92 -5.40 -14.01
N SER A 25 -7.59 -4.81 -13.04
CA SER A 25 -6.85 -3.95 -12.12
C SER A 25 -6.39 -4.84 -10.96
N GLY A 26 -5.11 -5.24 -10.97
CA GLY A 26 -4.53 -6.00 -9.86
C GLY A 26 -4.83 -5.28 -8.55
N SER A 27 -5.29 -6.03 -7.54
CA SER A 27 -5.61 -5.46 -6.22
C SER A 27 -4.36 -4.73 -5.70
N LYS A 28 -4.51 -3.45 -5.38
CA LYS A 28 -3.45 -2.60 -4.81
C LYS A 28 -3.21 -2.94 -3.34
N VAL A 29 -4.18 -3.60 -2.73
CA VAL A 29 -4.14 -4.15 -1.38
C VAL A 29 -4.22 -5.66 -1.48
N THR A 30 -3.36 -6.35 -0.77
CA THR A 30 -3.42 -7.79 -0.57
C THR A 30 -3.37 -8.07 0.92
N THR A 31 -4.26 -8.91 1.40
CA THR A 31 -4.29 -9.33 2.79
C THR A 31 -4.29 -10.85 2.89
N LYS A 32 -3.79 -11.36 3.99
CA LYS A 32 -3.75 -12.78 4.28
C LYS A 32 -3.98 -13.01 5.78
N ALA A 33 -5.05 -13.71 6.12
CA ALA A 33 -5.27 -14.22 7.46
C ALA A 33 -4.66 -15.60 7.62
N SER A 34 -4.08 -15.88 8.79
CA SER A 34 -3.56 -17.20 9.12
C SER A 34 -4.70 -18.21 9.30
N ALA A 35 -4.50 -19.45 8.88
CA ALA A 35 -5.42 -20.55 9.18
C ALA A 35 -5.55 -20.83 10.69
N GLU A 36 -4.56 -20.43 11.48
CA GLU A 36 -4.55 -20.56 12.93
C GLU A 36 -5.38 -19.48 13.63
N LEU A 37 -5.81 -18.42 12.92
CA LEU A 37 -6.55 -17.30 13.50
C LEU A 37 -7.73 -17.71 14.40
N PRO A 38 -8.56 -18.71 14.06
CA PRO A 38 -9.70 -19.12 14.92
C PRO A 38 -9.31 -19.66 16.30
N ARG A 39 -8.04 -20.01 16.51
CA ARG A 39 -7.53 -20.48 17.80
C ARG A 39 -7.19 -19.35 18.76
N TYR A 40 -7.14 -18.11 18.27
CA TYR A 40 -6.75 -16.94 19.03
C TYR A 40 -7.95 -16.07 19.37
N GLN A 41 -8.03 -15.63 20.61
CA GLN A 41 -9.01 -14.66 21.07
C GLN A 41 -8.31 -13.32 21.28
N ILE A 42 -8.22 -12.54 20.22
CA ILE A 42 -7.53 -11.24 20.24
C ILE A 42 -8.54 -10.15 20.62
N ARG A 43 -8.37 -9.59 21.81
CA ARG A 43 -9.16 -8.47 22.33
C ARG A 43 -8.35 -7.20 22.51
N THR A 44 -7.03 -7.35 22.63
CA THR A 44 -6.10 -6.24 22.85
C THR A 44 -4.93 -6.31 21.88
N ILE A 45 -4.66 -5.19 21.20
CA ILE A 45 -3.57 -5.08 20.21
C ILE A 45 -2.75 -3.84 20.53
N ALA A 46 -1.43 -3.95 20.60
CA ALA A 46 -0.53 -2.81 20.68
C ALA A 46 -0.13 -2.38 19.26
N LEU A 47 -0.39 -1.12 18.90
CA LEU A 47 0.10 -0.55 17.64
C LEU A 47 1.54 -0.08 17.83
N VAL A 48 2.47 -0.76 17.20
CA VAL A 48 3.90 -0.39 17.20
C VAL A 48 4.14 0.67 16.12
N PRO A 49 4.92 1.73 16.41
CA PRO A 49 5.29 2.69 15.38
C PRO A 49 5.91 2.01 14.16
N PHE A 50 5.40 2.34 12.98
CA PHE A 50 5.90 1.81 11.72
C PHE A 50 7.32 2.30 11.46
N THR A 51 8.13 1.41 10.96
CA THR A 51 9.48 1.75 10.52
C THR A 51 9.49 2.13 9.05
N ILE A 52 10.61 2.68 8.61
CA ILE A 52 10.84 2.97 7.20
C ILE A 52 11.91 2.03 6.65
N LEU A 53 11.83 1.72 5.37
CA LEU A 53 12.90 1.00 4.70
C LEU A 53 14.11 1.94 4.55
N ALA A 54 15.19 1.62 5.25
CA ALA A 54 16.41 2.44 5.25
C ALA A 54 17.22 2.32 3.95
N THR A 55 17.04 1.22 3.21
CA THR A 55 17.78 0.96 1.97
C THR A 55 17.31 1.92 0.86
N PRO A 56 18.22 2.66 0.21
CA PRO A 56 17.86 3.49 -0.93
C PRO A 56 17.21 2.66 -2.05
N GLN A 57 16.10 3.14 -2.55
CA GLN A 57 15.37 2.52 -3.67
C GLN A 57 15.84 3.12 -4.98
N MET A 58 15.97 2.31 -6.02
CA MET A 58 16.22 2.83 -7.36
C MET A 58 14.93 3.41 -7.92
N ARG A 59 15.00 4.64 -8.43
CA ARG A 59 13.88 5.24 -9.13
C ARG A 59 13.70 4.54 -10.47
N ASP A 60 12.48 4.11 -10.81
CA ASP A 60 12.15 3.64 -12.14
C ASP A 60 12.32 4.79 -13.14
N VAL A 61 13.39 4.74 -13.92
CA VAL A 61 13.74 5.77 -14.91
C VAL A 61 12.85 5.67 -16.16
N VAL A 62 11.96 4.68 -16.22
CA VAL A 62 11.10 4.40 -17.39
C VAL A 62 10.14 5.55 -17.73
N ASP A 63 9.92 6.49 -16.81
CA ASP A 63 9.05 7.66 -17.04
C ASP A 63 9.77 8.91 -17.59
N GLN A 64 11.04 8.82 -17.96
CA GLN A 64 11.61 9.83 -18.82
C GLN A 64 11.11 9.58 -20.25
N THR A 65 9.90 10.04 -20.53
CA THR A 65 9.48 10.31 -21.90
C THR A 65 10.59 11.15 -22.51
N ILE A 66 11.27 10.60 -23.52
CA ILE A 66 12.15 11.35 -24.38
C ILE A 66 11.26 12.44 -24.97
N SER A 67 11.32 13.63 -24.40
CA SER A 67 10.64 14.79 -24.95
C SER A 67 11.36 15.11 -26.25
N ALA A 68 10.85 14.56 -27.34
CA ALA A 68 11.33 14.95 -28.66
C ALA A 68 11.10 16.45 -28.81
N PRO A 69 12.11 17.22 -29.23
CA PRO A 69 11.92 18.63 -29.48
C PRO A 69 10.78 18.86 -30.49
N PRO A 70 9.98 19.91 -30.31
CA PRO A 70 8.87 20.19 -31.22
C PRO A 70 9.39 20.30 -32.67
N GLY A 71 8.89 19.38 -33.52
CA GLY A 71 9.29 19.33 -34.94
C GLY A 71 10.18 18.16 -35.34
N ALA A 72 10.67 17.34 -34.41
CA ALA A 72 11.44 16.14 -34.75
C ALA A 72 10.55 15.09 -35.46
N ARG A 73 10.95 14.72 -36.68
CA ARG A 73 10.28 13.62 -37.40
C ARG A 73 10.76 12.26 -36.86
N ARG A 74 9.90 11.26 -36.91
CA ARG A 74 10.20 9.90 -36.44
C ARG A 74 11.43 9.28 -37.14
N SER A 75 11.74 9.74 -38.37
CA SER A 75 12.93 9.35 -39.14
C SER A 75 14.23 9.97 -38.63
N ASP A 76 14.16 11.08 -37.87
CA ASP A 76 15.34 11.78 -37.38
C ASP A 76 15.79 11.25 -35.99
N MET A 77 15.02 10.33 -35.42
CA MET A 77 15.36 9.60 -34.20
C MET A 77 16.25 8.38 -34.47
N ALA A 78 16.87 8.26 -35.63
CA ALA A 78 17.88 7.25 -35.88
C ALA A 78 19.14 7.60 -35.08
N ILE A 79 19.16 7.12 -33.86
CA ILE A 79 20.29 6.54 -33.13
C ILE A 79 21.63 7.27 -33.39
N SER A 80 21.73 8.48 -32.94
CA SER A 80 23.00 8.98 -32.48
C SER A 80 23.08 8.82 -30.97
N VAL A 81 23.36 7.60 -30.50
CA VAL A 81 23.83 7.42 -29.13
C VAL A 81 25.25 7.94 -29.08
N PRO A 82 25.53 9.08 -28.45
CA PRO A 82 26.90 9.58 -28.33
C PRO A 82 27.69 8.50 -27.55
N PRO A 83 28.92 8.18 -27.98
CA PRO A 83 29.72 7.14 -27.33
C PRO A 83 30.15 7.45 -25.88
N ASN A 84 29.77 8.61 -25.36
CA ASN A 84 30.02 9.06 -23.99
C ASN A 84 28.74 9.49 -23.29
N THR A 85 27.67 8.73 -23.44
CA THR A 85 26.50 8.94 -22.57
C THR A 85 26.90 8.50 -21.18
N GLU A 86 27.26 9.46 -20.33
CA GLU A 86 27.26 9.26 -18.87
C GLU A 86 25.98 8.54 -18.54
N GLN A 87 26.09 7.34 -17.98
CA GLN A 87 24.91 6.56 -17.58
C GLN A 87 24.03 7.51 -16.78
N PRO A 88 22.73 7.64 -17.13
CA PRO A 88 21.86 8.54 -16.40
C PRO A 88 22.02 8.21 -14.93
N LEU A 89 22.43 9.19 -14.14
CA LEU A 89 22.70 9.04 -12.71
C LEU A 89 21.46 8.35 -12.12
N ARG A 90 21.63 7.10 -11.70
CA ARG A 90 20.56 6.33 -11.08
C ARG A 90 20.13 7.09 -9.83
N GLN A 91 19.03 7.82 -9.94
CA GLN A 91 18.51 8.57 -8.81
C GLN A 91 17.98 7.57 -7.79
N THR A 92 18.63 7.51 -6.65
CA THR A 92 18.15 6.76 -5.51
C THR A 92 17.19 7.64 -4.71
N VAL A 93 16.07 7.05 -4.30
CA VAL A 93 15.08 7.68 -3.44
C VAL A 93 15.05 6.94 -2.11
N THR A 94 15.16 7.67 -1.02
CA THR A 94 14.98 7.13 0.33
C THR A 94 13.57 7.43 0.82
N VAL A 95 13.03 6.57 1.66
CA VAL A 95 11.75 6.82 2.32
C VAL A 95 11.94 7.98 3.32
N PRO A 96 11.10 9.03 3.27
CA PRO A 96 11.19 10.13 4.23
C PRO A 96 11.03 9.64 5.67
N THR A 97 11.80 10.19 6.59
CA THR A 97 11.78 9.79 8.01
C THR A 97 10.41 9.92 8.66
N GLY A 98 9.59 10.88 8.23
CA GLY A 98 8.23 11.08 8.73
C GLY A 98 7.18 10.09 8.19
N ALA A 99 7.49 9.33 7.11
CA ALA A 99 6.51 8.46 6.47
C ALA A 99 5.98 7.35 7.41
N GLY A 100 6.84 6.78 8.24
CA GLY A 100 6.45 5.79 9.25
C GLY A 100 5.44 6.38 10.25
N ALA A 101 5.70 7.58 10.76
CA ALA A 101 4.81 8.27 11.69
C ALA A 101 3.46 8.59 11.03
N THR A 102 3.45 9.04 9.78
CA THR A 102 2.22 9.33 9.02
C THR A 102 1.35 8.07 8.89
N VAL A 103 1.90 6.96 8.41
CA VAL A 103 1.14 5.69 8.26
C VAL A 103 0.68 5.16 9.61
N THR A 104 1.51 5.25 10.65
CA THR A 104 1.14 4.86 12.03
C THR A 104 -0.05 5.66 12.52
N GLN A 105 -0.04 6.99 12.34
CA GLN A 105 -1.12 7.85 12.79
C GLN A 105 -2.42 7.62 12.02
N LEU A 106 -2.35 7.34 10.73
CA LEU A 106 -3.50 6.96 9.92
C LEU A 106 -4.13 5.66 10.45
N LEU A 107 -3.34 4.62 10.63
CA LEU A 107 -3.82 3.35 11.22
C LEU A 107 -4.41 3.56 12.63
N TRP A 108 -3.71 4.31 13.47
CA TRP A 108 -4.19 4.63 14.81
C TRP A 108 -5.56 5.30 14.78
N SER A 109 -5.74 6.31 13.92
CA SER A 109 -6.99 7.07 13.82
C SER A 109 -8.20 6.16 13.47
N ARG A 110 -8.00 5.11 12.69
CA ARG A 110 -9.02 4.15 12.28
C ARG A 110 -9.23 3.03 13.30
N LEU A 111 -8.13 2.49 13.83
CA LEU A 111 -8.18 1.32 14.71
C LEU A 111 -8.71 1.65 16.11
N LYS A 112 -8.45 2.86 16.64
CA LYS A 112 -8.91 3.27 17.98
C LYS A 112 -10.44 3.30 18.14
N THR A 113 -11.18 3.41 17.03
CA THR A 113 -12.64 3.48 17.01
C THR A 113 -13.32 2.14 16.73
N ARG A 114 -12.54 1.08 16.44
CA ARG A 114 -13.11 -0.24 16.16
C ARG A 114 -13.71 -0.86 17.43
N GLN A 115 -14.89 -1.45 17.27
CA GLN A 115 -15.58 -2.17 18.37
C GLN A 115 -15.09 -3.61 18.48
N GLY A 116 -15.11 -4.16 19.69
CA GLY A 116 -14.72 -5.56 19.95
C GLY A 116 -13.21 -5.80 20.08
N VAL A 117 -12.38 -4.81 19.84
CA VAL A 117 -10.94 -4.85 20.08
C VAL A 117 -10.46 -3.52 20.69
N THR A 118 -9.59 -3.61 21.69
CA THR A 118 -8.92 -2.43 22.28
C THR A 118 -7.53 -2.31 21.69
N VAL A 119 -7.27 -1.18 21.03
CA VAL A 119 -5.94 -0.92 20.45
C VAL A 119 -5.19 0.06 21.33
N LEU A 120 -3.99 -0.33 21.80
CA LEU A 120 -3.11 0.52 22.59
C LEU A 120 -2.35 1.49 21.67
N SER A 121 -2.10 2.69 22.19
CA SER A 121 -1.50 3.77 21.41
C SER A 121 -0.06 3.47 20.96
N PRO A 122 0.38 4.01 19.80
CA PRO A 122 1.76 3.87 19.36
C PRO A 122 2.79 4.41 20.37
N SER A 123 2.41 5.40 21.18
CA SER A 123 3.29 5.99 22.19
C SER A 123 3.59 5.02 23.35
N GLU A 124 2.66 4.15 23.70
CA GLU A 124 2.87 3.13 24.73
C GLU A 124 3.84 2.04 24.23
N ALA A 125 3.64 1.57 23.00
CA ALA A 125 4.56 0.63 22.37
C ALA A 125 5.98 1.22 22.18
N ALA A 126 6.06 2.50 21.81
CA ALA A 126 7.33 3.20 21.66
C ALA A 126 8.13 3.28 22.98
N LYS A 127 7.46 3.50 24.12
CA LYS A 127 8.12 3.51 25.45
C LYS A 127 8.76 2.15 25.78
N VAL A 128 8.09 1.06 25.42
CA VAL A 128 8.63 -0.30 25.59
C VAL A 128 9.90 -0.49 24.77
N LEU A 129 9.87 -0.07 23.49
CA LEU A 129 11.02 -0.21 22.60
C LEU A 129 12.18 0.68 22.95
N ALA A 130 11.94 1.83 23.57
CA ALA A 130 12.98 2.74 24.05
C ALA A 130 13.63 2.32 25.38
N SER A 131 13.11 1.27 26.04
CA SER A 131 13.64 0.80 27.31
C SER A 131 15.02 0.13 27.12
N PRO A 132 16.03 0.49 27.92
CA PRO A 132 17.37 -0.10 27.84
C PRO A 132 17.39 -1.60 28.21
N ALA A 133 16.37 -2.10 28.86
CA ALA A 133 16.21 -3.52 29.16
C ALA A 133 15.77 -4.35 27.93
N THR A 134 15.38 -3.71 26.85
CA THR A 134 15.03 -4.39 25.61
C THR A 134 16.30 -4.52 24.76
N PRO A 135 16.78 -5.75 24.45
CA PRO A 135 17.85 -5.91 23.46
C PRO A 135 17.44 -5.17 22.20
N GLN A 136 18.34 -4.39 21.58
CA GLN A 136 17.97 -3.60 20.38
C GLN A 136 17.21 -4.50 19.42
N PRO A 137 15.91 -4.33 19.25
CA PRO A 137 15.15 -5.24 18.45
C PRO A 137 15.50 -4.97 16.99
N SER A 138 16.02 -5.98 16.32
CA SER A 138 15.88 -6.01 14.86
C SER A 138 14.40 -5.77 14.58
N VAL A 139 14.10 -4.68 13.86
CA VAL A 139 12.72 -4.32 13.49
C VAL A 139 12.06 -5.53 12.85
N GLY A 140 11.08 -6.12 13.53
CA GLY A 140 10.46 -7.34 13.05
C GLY A 140 9.58 -8.04 14.10
N GLN A 141 9.32 -9.29 13.84
CA GLN A 141 8.46 -10.15 14.64
C GLN A 141 8.91 -10.27 16.12
N SER A 142 10.21 -10.26 16.39
CA SER A 142 10.76 -10.28 17.76
C SER A 142 10.38 -9.05 18.57
N SER A 143 10.35 -7.87 17.95
CA SER A 143 9.90 -6.62 18.57
C SER A 143 8.43 -6.67 18.91
N ALA A 144 7.61 -7.22 18.01
CA ALA A 144 6.17 -7.40 18.23
C ALA A 144 5.89 -8.27 19.47
N VAL A 145 6.58 -9.41 19.57
CA VAL A 145 6.45 -10.32 20.72
C VAL A 145 6.89 -9.64 22.03
N THR A 146 7.98 -8.88 21.99
CA THR A 146 8.49 -8.15 23.17
C THR A 146 7.45 -7.13 23.65
N VAL A 147 6.90 -6.31 22.70
CA VAL A 147 5.87 -5.32 23.02
C VAL A 147 4.62 -5.99 23.57
N ALA A 148 4.13 -7.06 22.93
CA ALA A 148 2.95 -7.77 23.38
C ALA A 148 3.10 -8.30 24.82
N LYS A 149 4.23 -8.93 25.13
CA LYS A 149 4.51 -9.45 26.46
C LYS A 149 4.65 -8.37 27.52
N GLN A 150 5.36 -7.28 27.24
CA GLN A 150 5.58 -6.21 28.22
C GLN A 150 4.32 -5.41 28.49
N LEU A 151 3.51 -5.15 27.47
CA LEU A 151 2.22 -4.45 27.60
C LEU A 151 1.08 -5.40 28.03
N LYS A 152 1.34 -6.72 28.11
CA LYS A 152 0.34 -7.75 28.44
C LYS A 152 -0.89 -7.68 27.52
N VAL A 153 -0.65 -7.51 26.22
CA VAL A 153 -1.67 -7.53 25.17
C VAL A 153 -1.62 -8.86 24.42
N ASP A 154 -2.73 -9.20 23.74
CA ASP A 154 -2.84 -10.47 23.02
C ASP A 154 -1.99 -10.50 21.75
N ALA A 155 -1.84 -9.34 21.09
CA ALA A 155 -1.05 -9.21 19.87
C ALA A 155 -0.43 -7.81 19.71
N SER A 156 0.51 -7.70 18.79
CA SER A 156 1.07 -6.42 18.33
C SER A 156 0.89 -6.26 16.82
N LEU A 157 0.48 -5.07 16.39
CA LEU A 157 0.47 -4.66 15.00
C LEU A 157 1.77 -3.91 14.71
N ILE A 158 2.60 -4.48 13.86
CA ILE A 158 3.87 -3.91 13.38
C ILE A 158 3.76 -3.62 11.89
N GLY A 159 4.62 -2.76 11.38
CA GLY A 159 4.70 -2.53 9.93
C GLY A 159 5.92 -1.74 9.50
N GLN A 160 6.09 -1.70 8.18
CA GLN A 160 7.17 -0.99 7.53
C GLN A 160 6.67 -0.24 6.29
N VAL A 161 7.10 1.00 6.14
CA VAL A 161 6.90 1.77 4.91
C VAL A 161 8.05 1.47 3.97
N LEU A 162 7.72 0.90 2.81
CA LEU A 162 8.67 0.43 1.80
C LEU A 162 9.00 1.53 0.80
N VAL A 163 7.98 2.32 0.42
CA VAL A 163 8.12 3.46 -0.47
C VAL A 163 7.12 4.54 -0.08
N TYR A 164 7.56 5.79 -0.11
CA TYR A 164 6.71 6.94 0.14
C TYR A 164 7.28 8.13 -0.65
N GLN A 165 6.76 8.32 -1.85
CA GLN A 165 7.23 9.33 -2.77
C GLN A 165 6.11 10.28 -3.12
N GLU A 166 6.33 11.58 -2.89
CA GLU A 166 5.39 12.63 -3.27
C GLU A 166 5.42 12.83 -4.79
N ARG A 167 4.29 13.24 -5.33
CA ARG A 167 4.19 13.67 -6.73
C ARG A 167 4.99 14.94 -6.98
N VAL A 168 5.52 15.08 -8.16
CA VAL A 168 6.11 16.34 -8.64
C VAL A 168 5.18 16.93 -9.70
N GLY A 169 4.64 18.13 -9.42
CA GLY A 169 3.66 18.77 -10.28
C GLY A 169 2.29 18.99 -9.61
N GLY A 170 1.29 19.31 -10.43
CA GLY A 170 -0.04 19.69 -9.96
C GLY A 170 -1.04 18.54 -9.93
N ARG A 171 -2.30 18.88 -9.55
CA ARG A 171 -3.41 17.91 -9.50
C ARG A 171 -3.78 17.33 -10.88
N PHE A 172 -3.53 18.08 -11.96
CA PHE A 172 -3.91 17.70 -13.32
C PHE A 172 -2.75 17.15 -14.14
N GLY A 173 -1.52 17.22 -13.60
CA GLY A 173 -0.32 16.67 -14.24
C GLY A 173 0.79 16.53 -13.21
N ALA A 174 1.31 15.32 -13.06
CA ALA A 174 2.41 15.00 -12.17
C ALA A 174 3.40 14.04 -12.84
N SER A 175 4.68 14.38 -12.75
CA SER A 175 5.79 13.54 -13.22
C SER A 175 7.01 13.75 -12.32
N PRO A 176 7.42 12.76 -11.52
CA PRO A 176 6.74 11.50 -11.27
C PRO A 176 5.44 11.67 -10.48
N PRO A 177 4.50 10.74 -10.61
CA PRO A 177 3.32 10.66 -9.77
C PRO A 177 3.67 10.16 -8.36
N ALA A 178 2.74 10.33 -7.41
CA ALA A 178 2.91 9.79 -6.07
C ALA A 178 2.99 8.26 -6.09
N THR A 179 3.83 7.74 -5.21
CA THR A 179 4.00 6.29 -5.01
C THR A 179 4.06 5.99 -3.53
N VAL A 180 3.23 5.06 -3.06
CA VAL A 180 3.20 4.62 -1.66
C VAL A 180 3.13 3.10 -1.60
N GLY A 181 3.91 2.51 -0.70
CA GLY A 181 3.87 1.09 -0.38
C GLY A 181 4.25 0.86 1.07
N PHE A 182 3.47 0.04 1.75
CA PHE A 182 3.73 -0.36 3.13
C PHE A 182 3.15 -1.74 3.41
N GLU A 183 3.72 -2.40 4.39
CA GLU A 183 3.24 -3.67 4.91
C GLU A 183 2.87 -3.55 6.39
N ALA A 184 1.93 -4.37 6.82
CA ALA A 184 1.46 -4.48 8.20
C ALA A 184 1.27 -5.93 8.58
N LYS A 185 1.59 -6.29 9.84
CA LYS A 185 1.43 -7.65 10.36
C LYS A 185 0.90 -7.61 11.79
N VAL A 186 -0.08 -8.46 12.07
CA VAL A 186 -0.52 -8.73 13.44
C VAL A 186 0.18 -9.99 13.92
N VAL A 187 0.95 -9.85 14.98
CA VAL A 187 1.74 -10.92 15.59
C VAL A 187 1.23 -11.16 17.01
N ALA A 188 0.84 -12.38 17.32
CA ALA A 188 0.42 -12.78 18.66
C ALA A 188 1.60 -12.77 19.64
N ALA A 189 1.31 -12.76 20.95
CA ALA A 189 2.32 -12.73 21.99
C ALA A 189 3.24 -13.97 22.03
N ASP A 190 2.84 -15.07 21.40
CA ASP A 190 3.65 -16.28 21.22
C ASP A 190 4.54 -16.21 19.95
N GLY A 191 4.33 -15.21 19.10
CA GLY A 191 5.10 -14.98 17.87
C GLY A 191 4.40 -15.44 16.61
N GLN A 192 3.21 -16.05 16.68
CA GLN A 192 2.47 -16.44 15.48
C GLN A 192 1.98 -15.21 14.72
N VAL A 193 2.22 -15.17 13.41
CA VAL A 193 1.65 -14.16 12.53
C VAL A 193 0.20 -14.55 12.24
N LEU A 194 -0.74 -13.70 12.64
CA LEU A 194 -2.18 -13.95 12.51
C LEU A 194 -2.78 -13.31 11.28
N TRP A 195 -2.22 -12.19 10.86
CA TRP A 195 -2.68 -11.45 9.68
C TRP A 195 -1.54 -10.63 9.10
N GLU A 196 -1.56 -10.52 7.78
CA GLU A 196 -0.64 -9.70 7.00
C GLU A 196 -1.44 -8.88 6.00
N GLY A 197 -1.06 -7.62 5.83
CA GLY A 197 -1.59 -6.72 4.82
C GLY A 197 -0.47 -6.02 4.08
N ASN A 198 -0.58 -5.92 2.77
CA ASN A 198 0.36 -5.21 1.92
C ASN A 198 -0.41 -4.24 1.03
N TYR A 199 0.10 -3.04 0.91
CA TYR A 199 -0.37 -2.04 -0.01
C TYR A 199 0.79 -1.54 -0.86
N TYR A 200 0.55 -1.45 -2.16
CA TYR A 200 1.46 -0.79 -3.08
C TYR A 200 0.68 -0.12 -4.18
N GLU A 201 0.92 1.16 -4.37
CA GLU A 201 0.36 1.91 -5.47
C GLU A 201 1.34 2.98 -5.97
N LYS A 202 1.60 2.96 -7.27
CA LYS A 202 2.13 4.07 -8.05
C LYS A 202 0.98 4.62 -8.88
N GLN A 203 0.58 5.85 -8.63
CA GLN A 203 -0.51 6.44 -9.39
C GLN A 203 -0.12 6.54 -10.87
N ARG A 204 -1.02 6.15 -11.76
CA ARG A 204 -0.83 6.20 -13.20
C ARG A 204 -1.71 7.26 -13.84
N PRO A 205 -1.30 7.85 -14.96
CA PRO A 205 -2.15 8.76 -15.71
C PRO A 205 -3.37 8.04 -16.28
N MET A 206 -4.41 8.80 -16.64
CA MET A 206 -5.69 8.28 -17.18
C MET A 206 -5.50 7.34 -18.39
N THR A 207 -4.46 7.58 -19.19
CA THR A 207 -4.15 6.77 -20.38
C THR A 207 -3.67 5.35 -20.05
N GLU A 208 -3.17 5.13 -18.83
CA GLU A 208 -2.64 3.85 -18.38
C GLU A 208 -3.54 3.15 -17.35
N ASP A 209 -4.26 3.91 -16.51
CA ASP A 209 -5.18 3.38 -15.50
C ASP A 209 -6.42 4.28 -15.42
N PHE A 210 -7.32 4.12 -16.39
CA PHE A 210 -8.55 4.91 -16.49
C PHE A 210 -9.45 4.74 -15.26
N MET A 211 -9.64 3.51 -14.79
CA MET A 211 -10.51 3.24 -13.64
C MET A 211 -9.94 3.78 -12.34
N GLY A 212 -8.65 3.55 -12.09
CA GLY A 212 -7.99 4.08 -10.91
C GLY A 212 -7.91 5.61 -10.92
N PHE A 213 -7.80 6.23 -12.09
CA PHE A 213 -7.83 7.69 -12.22
C PHE A 213 -9.22 8.25 -11.90
N ILE A 214 -10.31 7.64 -12.41
CA ILE A 214 -11.69 8.05 -12.10
C ILE A 214 -12.02 7.85 -10.63
N GLN A 215 -11.62 6.74 -10.01
CA GLN A 215 -11.81 6.49 -8.58
C GLN A 215 -11.23 7.61 -7.69
N ARG A 216 -10.25 8.34 -8.21
CA ARG A 216 -9.63 9.52 -7.55
C ARG A 216 -10.13 10.84 -8.11
N HIS A 217 -11.36 10.87 -8.61
CA HIS A 217 -12.00 12.07 -9.17
C HIS A 217 -11.21 12.74 -10.30
N GLY A 218 -10.45 11.97 -11.08
CA GLY A 218 -9.72 12.47 -12.23
C GLY A 218 -8.53 13.37 -11.89
N VAL A 219 -7.89 13.18 -10.72
CA VAL A 219 -6.77 14.00 -10.27
C VAL A 219 -5.60 13.16 -9.77
N PHE A 220 -4.39 13.73 -9.85
CA PHE A 220 -3.24 13.20 -9.17
C PHE A 220 -3.30 13.56 -7.68
N VAL A 221 -3.34 12.55 -6.81
CA VAL A 221 -3.36 12.71 -5.36
C VAL A 221 -1.94 12.80 -4.80
N THR A 222 -1.82 13.23 -3.55
CA THR A 222 -0.56 13.25 -2.80
C THR A 222 -0.18 11.85 -2.31
N ALA A 223 1.05 11.67 -1.85
CA ALA A 223 1.45 10.42 -1.19
C ALA A 223 0.60 10.14 0.06
N GLU A 224 0.25 11.17 0.84
CA GLU A 224 -0.67 11.02 1.96
C GLU A 224 -2.06 10.54 1.52
N GLY A 225 -2.60 11.08 0.42
CA GLY A 225 -3.86 10.61 -0.15
C GLY A 225 -3.84 9.14 -0.55
N LEU A 226 -2.72 8.65 -1.12
CA LEU A 226 -2.53 7.23 -1.38
C LEU A 226 -2.41 6.41 -0.09
N ALA A 227 -1.71 6.92 0.93
CA ALA A 227 -1.57 6.25 2.22
C ALA A 227 -2.93 6.10 2.92
N ILE A 228 -3.79 7.14 2.90
CA ILE A 228 -5.15 7.08 3.42
C ILE A 228 -5.94 5.98 2.70
N TYR A 229 -5.94 5.98 1.37
CA TYR A 229 -6.60 4.96 0.59
C TYR A 229 -6.11 3.55 0.94
N GLY A 230 -4.79 3.36 1.02
CA GLY A 230 -4.19 2.07 1.34
C GLY A 230 -4.57 1.57 2.73
N VAL A 231 -4.57 2.44 3.73
CA VAL A 231 -4.98 2.10 5.11
C VAL A 231 -6.46 1.74 5.15
N ASP A 232 -7.34 2.57 4.56
CA ASP A 232 -8.78 2.33 4.58
C ASP A 232 -9.12 0.99 3.91
N HIS A 233 -8.55 0.71 2.73
CA HIS A 233 -8.81 -0.55 2.02
C HIS A 233 -8.19 -1.77 2.69
N MET A 234 -7.01 -1.64 3.30
CA MET A 234 -6.38 -2.72 4.06
C MET A 234 -7.22 -3.11 5.28
N LEU A 235 -7.83 -2.14 5.94
CA LEU A 235 -8.65 -2.37 7.13
C LEU A 235 -10.03 -2.94 6.82
N LEU A 236 -10.52 -2.93 5.58
CA LEU A 236 -11.74 -3.64 5.19
C LEU A 236 -11.63 -5.16 5.44
N GLU A 237 -10.44 -5.72 5.27
CA GLU A 237 -10.16 -7.14 5.46
C GLU A 237 -9.40 -7.43 6.78
N PHE A 238 -9.40 -6.47 7.70
CA PHE A 238 -8.78 -6.63 9.01
C PHE A 238 -9.68 -7.48 9.93
N PRO A 239 -9.20 -8.64 10.42
CA PRO A 239 -10.07 -9.63 11.04
C PRO A 239 -10.42 -9.33 12.50
N PHE A 240 -9.93 -8.24 13.09
CA PHE A 240 -10.11 -7.93 14.49
C PHE A 240 -11.01 -6.71 14.70
N GLY A 241 -12.08 -6.89 15.46
CA GLY A 241 -13.07 -5.85 15.69
C GLY A 241 -13.90 -5.52 14.44
N THR A 242 -14.96 -4.77 14.63
CA THR A 242 -15.83 -4.26 13.56
C THR A 242 -15.72 -2.74 13.48
N GLU A 243 -15.96 -2.17 12.30
CA GLU A 243 -16.10 -0.71 12.18
C GLU A 243 -17.28 -0.27 13.03
N GLY A 244 -17.07 0.75 13.89
CA GLY A 244 -18.17 1.41 14.58
C GLY A 244 -19.06 2.11 13.58
N GLU A 245 -20.38 1.92 13.67
CA GLU A 245 -21.33 2.75 12.92
C GLU A 245 -21.15 4.21 13.34
N HIS A 246 -20.92 5.08 12.36
CA HIS A 246 -20.86 6.54 12.51
C HIS A 246 -22.19 7.17 12.14
#